data_bfb27d74798a61b57c46acb53765a552
#
_entry.id   bfb27d74798a61b57c46acb53765a552
#
_cell.length_a   1.000
_cell.length_b   1.000
_cell.length_c   1.000
_cell.angle_alpha   90.00
_cell.angle_beta   90.00
_cell.angle_gamma   90.00
#
_symmetry.space_group_name_H-M   'P 1'
#
loop_
_entity.id
_entity.type
_entity.pdbx_description
1 polymer ?
#
loop_
_entity_poly.entity_id
_entity_poly.type
_entity_poly.pdbx_seq_one_letter_code
_entity_poly.pdbx_strand_id
1 'polypeptide(L)'
;MIDNAILQDLAEILAIYNEVIRNSTAVYSEEEFTPARGETWFAGKRDKGFPLIVARDASGITGFGTFGEFRAWPCYRHSVEHSVHVRSDCRGRGIGRALVVELLARAAAGSKHVMIAGIDADNAVSIGLHRSLGFTRVGHFHEVGYKFGRWLDLVFMQCILPPTVDSRVK
;
A
#
# COMPACT_ATOMS: atom_id res chain seq x y z
N MET A 1 -5.52 -2.39 16.64
CA MET A 1 -6.75 -1.88 16.01
C MET A 1 -6.39 -1.26 14.65
N ILE A 2 -7.26 -1.36 13.64
CA ILE A 2 -7.07 -0.69 12.33
C ILE A 2 -8.23 0.27 12.10
N ASP A 3 -7.91 1.53 11.82
CA ASP A 3 -8.88 2.62 11.67
C ASP A 3 -8.58 3.47 10.42
N ASN A 4 -9.52 4.33 10.02
CA ASN A 4 -9.22 5.37 9.05
C ASN A 4 -8.24 6.38 9.66
N ALA A 5 -7.24 6.78 8.87
CA ALA A 5 -6.34 7.84 9.26
C ALA A 5 -7.08 9.18 9.31
N ILE A 6 -6.77 9.99 10.33
CA ILE A 6 -7.20 11.38 10.45
C ILE A 6 -6.00 12.29 10.25
N LEU A 7 -6.22 13.59 10.05
CA LEU A 7 -5.13 14.55 9.76
C LEU A 7 -4.08 14.59 10.89
N GLN A 8 -4.50 14.40 12.14
CA GLN A 8 -3.60 14.34 13.30
C GLN A 8 -2.61 13.15 13.25
N ASP A 9 -2.94 12.11 12.51
CA ASP A 9 -2.07 10.94 12.32
C ASP A 9 -0.92 11.19 11.33
N LEU A 10 -1.02 12.27 10.55
CA LEU A 10 -0.14 12.50 9.41
C LEU A 10 1.34 12.55 9.81
N ALA A 11 1.67 13.17 10.93
CA ALA A 11 3.05 13.27 11.37
C ALA A 11 3.69 11.89 11.63
N GLU A 12 2.97 10.97 12.31
CA GLU A 12 3.45 9.62 12.56
C GLU A 12 3.49 8.78 11.27
N ILE A 13 2.50 8.94 10.37
CA ILE A 13 2.48 8.29 9.06
C ILE A 13 3.72 8.72 8.25
N LEU A 14 4.02 10.02 8.20
CA LEU A 14 5.19 10.53 7.48
C LEU A 14 6.50 10.07 8.12
N ALA A 15 6.57 9.96 9.44
CA ALA A 15 7.74 9.43 10.11
C ALA A 15 8.05 7.99 9.66
N ILE A 16 7.04 7.12 9.60
CA ILE A 16 7.17 5.74 9.10
C ILE A 16 7.54 5.75 7.60
N TYR A 17 6.88 6.56 6.80
CA TYR A 17 7.11 6.58 5.35
C TYR A 17 8.52 7.08 5.00
N ASN A 18 8.96 8.16 5.64
CA ASN A 18 10.28 8.72 5.44
C ASN A 18 11.39 7.78 5.93
N GLU A 19 11.15 7.05 7.03
CA GLU A 19 12.07 5.98 7.46
C GLU A 19 12.23 4.90 6.37
N VAL A 20 11.13 4.47 5.77
CA VAL A 20 11.15 3.50 4.66
C VAL A 20 11.89 4.04 3.45
N ILE A 21 11.67 5.32 3.10
CA ILE A 21 12.38 5.98 1.99
C ILE A 21 13.88 6.01 2.26
N ARG A 22 14.33 6.40 3.44
CA ARG A 22 15.76 6.50 3.78
C ARG A 22 16.48 5.15 3.85
N ASN A 23 15.80 4.12 4.35
CA ASN A 23 16.47 2.92 4.83
C ASN A 23 16.12 1.64 4.03
N SER A 24 15.30 1.73 2.99
CA SER A 24 14.90 0.55 2.23
C SER A 24 14.61 0.84 0.76
N THR A 25 14.52 -0.22 -0.02
CA THR A 25 14.10 -0.19 -1.43
C THR A 25 12.60 -0.45 -1.60
N ALA A 26 11.81 -0.50 -0.52
CA ALA A 26 10.37 -0.70 -0.61
C ALA A 26 9.62 0.48 -1.26
N VAL A 27 10.27 1.65 -1.34
CA VAL A 27 9.81 2.84 -2.07
C VAL A 27 10.94 3.30 -2.97
N TYR A 28 10.69 3.39 -4.28
CA TYR A 28 11.67 3.81 -5.28
C TYR A 28 11.74 5.35 -5.36
N SER A 29 12.03 5.98 -4.22
CA SER A 29 12.26 7.41 -4.08
C SER A 29 13.37 7.64 -3.06
N GLU A 30 14.16 8.67 -3.26
CA GLU A 30 15.16 9.17 -2.31
C GLU A 30 14.68 10.47 -1.63
N GLU A 31 13.60 11.08 -2.15
CA GLU A 31 13.02 12.29 -1.59
C GLU A 31 12.00 11.97 -0.50
N GLU A 32 12.27 12.46 0.71
CA GLU A 32 11.35 12.40 1.81
C GLU A 32 10.15 13.34 1.62
N PHE A 33 9.05 12.98 2.24
CA PHE A 33 7.87 13.84 2.28
C PHE A 33 8.07 14.95 3.32
N THR A 34 7.96 16.19 2.89
CA THR A 34 7.76 17.33 3.79
C THR A 34 6.34 17.31 4.37
N PRO A 35 6.07 17.98 5.49
CA PRO A 35 4.70 18.11 6.03
C PRO A 35 3.71 18.62 5.00
N ALA A 36 4.04 19.67 4.25
CA ALA A 36 3.17 20.24 3.21
C ALA A 36 2.87 19.25 2.07
N ARG A 37 3.87 18.48 1.62
CA ARG A 37 3.67 17.41 0.62
C ARG A 37 2.78 16.30 1.18
N GLY A 38 2.93 15.97 2.47
CA GLY A 38 2.10 15.01 3.17
C GLY A 38 0.64 15.44 3.27
N GLU A 39 0.39 16.70 3.60
CA GLU A 39 -0.98 17.26 3.64
C GLU A 39 -1.65 17.20 2.27
N THR A 40 -0.94 17.59 1.22
CA THR A 40 -1.42 17.51 -0.16
C THR A 40 -1.75 16.07 -0.56
N TRP A 41 -0.88 15.12 -0.22
CA TRP A 41 -1.10 13.70 -0.48
C TRP A 41 -2.30 13.16 0.30
N PHE A 42 -2.43 13.50 1.59
CA PHE A 42 -3.55 13.10 2.44
C PHE A 42 -4.89 13.62 1.89
N ALA A 43 -4.94 14.92 1.57
CA ALA A 43 -6.11 15.54 0.97
C ALA A 43 -6.49 14.87 -0.36
N GLY A 44 -5.51 14.63 -1.24
CA GLY A 44 -5.74 13.98 -2.53
C GLY A 44 -6.28 12.54 -2.41
N LYS A 45 -5.89 11.78 -1.37
CA LYS A 45 -6.48 10.47 -1.09
C LYS A 45 -7.96 10.60 -0.71
N ARG A 46 -8.27 11.49 0.20
CA ARG A 46 -9.64 11.76 0.65
C ARG A 46 -10.54 12.23 -0.48
N ASP A 47 -10.09 13.20 -1.27
CA ASP A 47 -10.86 13.82 -2.35
C ASP A 47 -11.18 12.83 -3.49
N LYS A 48 -10.30 11.84 -3.71
CA LYS A 48 -10.51 10.73 -4.64
C LYS A 48 -11.26 9.54 -4.03
N GLY A 49 -11.63 9.59 -2.76
CA GLY A 49 -12.31 8.49 -2.06
C GLY A 49 -11.43 7.26 -1.83
N PHE A 50 -10.09 7.40 -1.86
CA PHE A 50 -9.18 6.31 -1.55
C PHE A 50 -8.92 6.22 -0.05
N PRO A 51 -8.91 5.00 0.52
CA PRO A 51 -8.64 4.83 1.94
C PRO A 51 -7.18 5.15 2.27
N LEU A 52 -6.99 5.77 3.42
CA LEU A 52 -5.73 5.75 4.16
C LEU A 52 -6.06 5.19 5.53
N ILE A 53 -5.46 4.07 5.89
CA ILE A 53 -5.71 3.36 7.13
C ILE A 53 -4.46 3.26 7.98
N VAL A 54 -4.62 3.23 9.29
CA VAL A 54 -3.53 3.07 10.25
C VAL A 54 -3.79 1.88 11.16
N ALA A 55 -2.73 1.14 11.45
CA ALA A 55 -2.70 0.20 12.56
C ALA A 55 -2.08 0.91 13.76
N ARG A 56 -2.71 0.79 14.94
CA ARG A 56 -2.20 1.43 16.17
C ARG A 56 -2.29 0.50 17.38
N ASP A 57 -1.39 0.71 18.32
CA ASP A 57 -1.40 0.12 19.66
C ASP A 57 -1.11 1.19 20.73
N ALA A 58 -0.78 0.81 21.94
CA ALA A 58 -0.46 1.73 23.03
C ALA A 58 0.78 2.62 22.75
N SER A 59 1.62 2.25 21.78
CA SER A 59 2.82 3.00 21.40
C SER A 59 2.58 4.00 20.24
N GLY A 60 1.33 4.17 19.79
CA GLY A 60 0.97 5.01 18.66
C GLY A 60 0.77 4.22 17.36
N ILE A 61 1.02 4.85 16.22
CA ILE A 61 0.87 4.20 14.90
C ILE A 61 2.01 3.23 14.65
N THR A 62 1.65 1.97 14.41
CA THR A 62 2.58 0.87 14.15
C THR A 62 2.74 0.54 12.67
N GLY A 63 1.85 1.06 11.84
CA GLY A 63 1.90 0.93 10.39
C GLY A 63 0.71 1.60 9.73
N PHE A 64 0.81 1.78 8.42
CA PHE A 64 -0.28 2.34 7.63
C PHE A 64 -0.39 1.67 6.28
N GLY A 65 -1.53 1.83 5.64
CA GLY A 65 -1.79 1.32 4.30
C GLY A 65 -2.76 2.19 3.53
N THR A 66 -2.64 2.16 2.22
CA THR A 66 -3.51 2.88 1.28
C THR A 66 -3.56 2.14 -0.03
N PHE A 67 -4.53 2.49 -0.87
CA PHE A 67 -4.43 2.21 -2.30
C PHE A 67 -4.78 3.45 -3.12
N GLY A 68 -4.52 3.39 -4.41
CA GLY A 68 -4.84 4.44 -5.36
C GLY A 68 -5.02 3.88 -6.76
N GLU A 69 -5.16 4.77 -7.74
CA GLU A 69 -5.24 4.37 -9.15
C GLU A 69 -3.99 3.61 -9.57
N PHE A 70 -4.16 2.47 -10.23
CA PHE A 70 -3.04 1.77 -10.85
C PHE A 70 -2.49 2.53 -12.06
N ARG A 71 -3.39 3.07 -12.89
CA ARG A 71 -3.07 3.91 -14.05
C ARG A 71 -4.15 4.99 -14.21
N ALA A 72 -3.77 6.15 -14.72
CA ALA A 72 -4.67 7.31 -14.86
C ALA A 72 -5.74 7.15 -15.96
N TRP A 73 -5.66 6.13 -16.81
CA TRP A 73 -6.60 5.92 -17.92
C TRP A 73 -7.95 5.41 -17.41
N PRO A 74 -9.10 5.92 -17.89
CA PRO A 74 -10.42 5.58 -17.35
C PRO A 74 -10.76 4.09 -17.32
N CYS A 75 -10.24 3.29 -18.26
CA CYS A 75 -10.49 1.85 -18.30
C CYS A 75 -9.84 1.09 -17.14
N TYR A 76 -8.90 1.70 -16.41
CA TYR A 76 -8.29 1.11 -15.19
C TYR A 76 -9.03 1.46 -13.90
N ARG A 77 -10.19 2.14 -13.95
CA ARG A 77 -10.92 2.59 -12.75
C ARG A 77 -11.27 1.51 -11.73
N HIS A 78 -11.28 0.24 -12.14
CA HIS A 78 -11.52 -0.92 -11.28
C HIS A 78 -10.24 -1.61 -10.81
N SER A 79 -9.07 -1.09 -11.20
CA SER A 79 -7.76 -1.58 -10.79
C SER A 79 -7.11 -0.59 -9.84
N VAL A 80 -6.64 -1.07 -8.70
CA VAL A 80 -5.95 -0.25 -7.70
C VAL A 80 -4.59 -0.84 -7.38
N GLU A 81 -3.64 0.03 -7.06
CA GLU A 81 -2.34 -0.35 -6.51
C GLU A 81 -2.25 0.09 -5.06
N HIS A 82 -1.84 -0.83 -4.19
CA HIS A 82 -1.74 -0.53 -2.77
C HIS A 82 -0.31 -0.32 -2.31
N SER A 83 -0.18 0.32 -1.15
CA SER A 83 1.07 0.44 -0.40
C SER A 83 0.79 0.17 1.07
N VAL A 84 1.66 -0.62 1.72
CA VAL A 84 1.60 -0.91 3.14
C VAL A 84 3.00 -0.78 3.73
N HIS A 85 3.10 -0.03 4.82
CA HIS A 85 4.36 0.20 5.52
C HIS A 85 4.16 -0.03 7.02
N VAL A 86 5.12 -0.72 7.63
CA VAL A 86 5.11 -1.04 9.06
C VAL A 86 6.35 -0.46 9.69
N ARG A 87 6.16 0.24 10.82
CA ARG A 87 7.24 0.80 11.64
C ARG A 87 8.28 -0.29 11.95
N SER A 88 9.55 0.03 11.83
CA SER A 88 10.64 -0.96 11.84
C SER A 88 10.64 -1.83 13.09
N ASP A 89 10.41 -1.23 14.26
CA ASP A 89 10.35 -1.92 15.56
C ASP A 89 9.08 -2.78 15.77
N CYS A 90 8.10 -2.67 14.85
CA CYS A 90 6.82 -3.39 14.90
C CYS A 90 6.69 -4.49 13.84
N ARG A 91 7.72 -4.72 13.02
CA ARG A 91 7.72 -5.77 11.99
C ARG A 91 7.67 -7.16 12.61
N GLY A 92 7.28 -8.17 11.81
CA GLY A 92 7.16 -9.56 12.27
C GLY A 92 5.95 -9.86 13.16
N ARG A 93 5.10 -8.86 13.48
CA ARG A 93 3.94 -8.99 14.39
C ARG A 93 2.60 -9.16 13.63
N GLY A 94 2.62 -9.45 12.33
CA GLY A 94 1.41 -9.65 11.53
C GLY A 94 0.70 -8.37 11.08
N ILE A 95 1.22 -7.17 11.43
CA ILE A 95 0.58 -5.88 11.14
C ILE A 95 0.42 -5.66 9.63
N GLY A 96 1.48 -5.92 8.84
CA GLY A 96 1.41 -5.78 7.39
C GLY A 96 0.34 -6.68 6.77
N ARG A 97 0.21 -7.94 7.26
CA ARG A 97 -0.85 -8.85 6.83
C ARG A 97 -2.25 -8.27 7.14
N ALA A 98 -2.45 -7.78 8.34
CA ALA A 98 -3.73 -7.22 8.76
C ALA A 98 -4.12 -6.00 7.92
N LEU A 99 -3.16 -5.10 7.63
CA LEU A 99 -3.38 -3.94 6.76
C LEU A 99 -3.75 -4.35 5.32
N VAL A 100 -3.05 -5.32 4.72
CA VAL A 100 -3.38 -5.78 3.36
C VAL A 100 -4.77 -6.41 3.31
N VAL A 101 -5.12 -7.25 4.31
CA VAL A 101 -6.48 -7.86 4.42
C VAL A 101 -7.57 -6.79 4.47
N GLU A 102 -7.37 -5.76 5.29
CA GLU A 102 -8.33 -4.65 5.39
C GLU A 102 -8.44 -3.87 4.08
N LEU A 103 -7.31 -3.62 3.38
CA LEU A 103 -7.35 -2.94 2.07
C LEU A 103 -8.05 -3.78 1.01
N LEU A 104 -7.87 -5.11 0.99
CA LEU A 104 -8.60 -6.02 0.09
C LEU A 104 -10.11 -5.93 0.34
N ALA A 105 -10.53 -5.97 1.60
CA ALA A 105 -11.94 -5.84 1.97
C ALA A 105 -12.53 -4.50 1.52
N ARG A 106 -11.82 -3.40 1.75
CA ARG A 106 -12.26 -2.06 1.31
C ARG A 106 -12.31 -1.92 -0.21
N ALA A 107 -11.33 -2.48 -0.92
CA ALA A 107 -11.32 -2.46 -2.38
C ALA A 107 -12.52 -3.23 -2.95
N ALA A 108 -12.83 -4.41 -2.42
CA ALA A 108 -14.00 -5.19 -2.80
C ALA A 108 -15.30 -4.42 -2.52
N ALA A 109 -15.46 -3.84 -1.32
CA ALA A 109 -16.61 -3.01 -0.98
C ALA A 109 -16.75 -1.77 -1.88
N GLY A 110 -15.63 -1.20 -2.36
CA GLY A 110 -15.58 -0.08 -3.31
C GLY A 110 -15.70 -0.50 -4.78
N SER A 111 -16.17 -1.73 -5.07
CA SER A 111 -16.36 -2.26 -6.43
C SER A 111 -15.09 -2.24 -7.28
N LYS A 112 -13.92 -2.41 -6.64
CA LYS A 112 -12.68 -2.68 -7.36
C LYS A 112 -12.62 -4.16 -7.71
N HIS A 113 -11.98 -4.46 -8.84
CA HIS A 113 -11.87 -5.82 -9.37
C HIS A 113 -10.48 -6.42 -9.18
N VAL A 114 -9.45 -5.58 -9.22
CA VAL A 114 -8.06 -6.02 -9.10
C VAL A 114 -7.30 -5.13 -8.14
N MET A 115 -6.57 -5.75 -7.22
CA MET A 115 -5.55 -5.08 -6.41
C MET A 115 -4.16 -5.52 -6.86
N ILE A 116 -3.29 -4.54 -7.09
CA ILE A 116 -1.92 -4.72 -7.56
C ILE A 116 -0.95 -4.34 -6.43
N ALA A 117 0.15 -5.06 -6.36
CA ALA A 117 1.29 -4.78 -5.50
C ALA A 117 2.55 -4.70 -6.36
N GLY A 118 3.23 -3.55 -6.34
CA GLY A 118 4.59 -3.39 -6.83
C GLY A 118 5.57 -3.65 -5.69
N ILE A 119 6.47 -4.62 -5.85
CA ILE A 119 7.35 -5.11 -4.79
C ILE A 119 8.77 -5.20 -5.33
N ASP A 120 9.75 -4.66 -4.58
CA ASP A 120 11.16 -4.92 -4.86
C ASP A 120 11.41 -6.44 -4.93
N ALA A 121 12.07 -6.89 -6.00
CA ALA A 121 12.30 -8.33 -6.24
C ALA A 121 13.11 -9.01 -5.12
N ASP A 122 13.93 -8.25 -4.41
CA ASP A 122 14.71 -8.73 -3.27
C ASP A 122 13.89 -8.84 -1.97
N ASN A 123 12.67 -8.29 -1.95
CA ASN A 123 11.80 -8.31 -0.76
C ASN A 123 11.00 -9.61 -0.68
N ALA A 124 11.69 -10.73 -0.43
CA ALA A 124 11.08 -12.04 -0.32
C ALA A 124 9.98 -12.13 0.76
N VAL A 125 10.10 -11.34 1.83
CA VAL A 125 9.11 -11.28 2.92
C VAL A 125 7.80 -10.72 2.40
N SER A 126 7.84 -9.60 1.68
CA SER A 126 6.64 -8.99 1.09
C SER A 126 6.03 -9.90 0.01
N ILE A 127 6.85 -10.47 -0.87
CA ILE A 127 6.39 -11.42 -1.90
C ILE A 127 5.69 -12.63 -1.25
N GLY A 128 6.26 -13.20 -0.19
CA GLY A 128 5.68 -14.31 0.57
C GLY A 128 4.37 -13.94 1.24
N LEU A 129 4.30 -12.76 1.85
CA LEU A 129 3.08 -12.22 2.45
C LEU A 129 1.95 -12.11 1.41
N HIS A 130 2.20 -11.45 0.28
CA HIS A 130 1.20 -11.28 -0.77
C HIS A 130 0.73 -12.61 -1.36
N ARG A 131 1.66 -13.54 -1.62
CA ARG A 131 1.30 -14.89 -2.06
C ARG A 131 0.37 -15.58 -1.06
N SER A 132 0.62 -15.47 0.24
CA SER A 132 -0.24 -16.06 1.29
C SER A 132 -1.64 -15.44 1.37
N LEU A 133 -1.84 -14.27 0.75
CA LEU A 133 -3.12 -13.54 0.66
C LEU A 133 -3.79 -13.69 -0.72
N GLY A 134 -3.33 -14.61 -1.55
CA GLY A 134 -3.94 -14.91 -2.85
C GLY A 134 -3.44 -14.05 -4.02
N PHE A 135 -2.40 -13.25 -3.80
CA PHE A 135 -1.76 -12.56 -4.92
C PHE A 135 -0.91 -13.54 -5.74
N THR A 136 -0.99 -13.41 -7.06
CA THR A 136 -0.16 -14.13 -8.02
C THR A 136 0.83 -13.19 -8.69
N ARG A 137 2.06 -13.66 -8.96
CA ARG A 137 3.06 -12.90 -9.71
C ARG A 137 2.63 -12.80 -11.17
N VAL A 138 2.59 -11.58 -11.72
CA VAL A 138 2.13 -11.31 -13.09
C VAL A 138 3.17 -10.58 -13.93
N GLY A 139 4.24 -10.10 -13.32
CA GLY A 139 5.31 -9.44 -14.04
C GLY A 139 6.59 -9.35 -13.23
N HIS A 140 7.71 -9.20 -13.95
CA HIS A 140 9.02 -8.89 -13.40
C HIS A 140 9.73 -7.93 -14.36
N PHE A 141 10.08 -6.78 -13.87
CA PHE A 141 10.85 -5.79 -14.60
C PHE A 141 12.28 -5.80 -14.08
N HIS A 142 13.23 -6.02 -14.96
CA HIS A 142 14.64 -5.96 -14.62
C HIS A 142 15.14 -4.53 -14.70
N GLU A 143 15.96 -4.14 -13.73
CA GLU A 143 16.67 -2.86 -13.68
C GLU A 143 15.79 -1.62 -13.94
N VAL A 144 14.53 -1.66 -13.49
CA VAL A 144 13.53 -0.60 -13.75
C VAL A 144 13.63 0.57 -12.77
N GLY A 145 14.25 0.39 -11.63
CA GLY A 145 14.51 1.42 -10.63
C GLY A 145 16.00 1.57 -10.33
N TYR A 146 16.39 2.74 -9.81
CA TYR A 146 17.76 2.99 -9.37
C TYR A 146 17.72 3.67 -8.01
N LYS A 147 18.37 3.07 -6.99
CA LYS A 147 18.42 3.61 -5.64
C LYS A 147 19.63 3.07 -4.89
N PHE A 148 20.20 3.89 -4.02
CA PHE A 148 21.39 3.52 -3.23
C PHE A 148 22.55 3.01 -4.09
N GLY A 149 22.76 3.61 -5.26
CA GLY A 149 23.85 3.29 -6.17
C GLY A 149 23.71 1.97 -6.93
N ARG A 150 22.52 1.34 -6.93
CA ARG A 150 22.28 0.09 -7.65
C ARG A 150 20.96 0.07 -8.41
N TRP A 151 20.89 -0.72 -9.48
CA TRP A 151 19.66 -1.02 -10.19
C TRP A 151 18.77 -1.97 -9.38
N LEU A 152 17.48 -1.79 -9.48
CA LEU A 152 16.46 -2.54 -8.74
C LEU A 152 15.47 -3.18 -9.71
N ASP A 153 15.15 -4.45 -9.43
CA ASP A 153 14.11 -5.18 -10.12
C ASP A 153 12.77 -5.00 -9.40
N LEU A 154 11.69 -4.90 -10.17
CA LEU A 154 10.33 -4.78 -9.66
C LEU A 154 9.49 -6.00 -10.04
N VAL A 155 8.88 -6.62 -9.04
CA VAL A 155 7.87 -7.67 -9.24
C VAL A 155 6.49 -7.07 -9.09
N PHE A 156 5.61 -7.30 -10.08
CA PHE A 156 4.19 -7.07 -9.92
C PHE A 156 3.46 -8.34 -9.51
N MET A 157 2.63 -8.20 -8.49
CA MET A 157 1.68 -9.22 -8.05
C MET A 157 0.27 -8.65 -8.11
N GLN A 158 -0.72 -9.50 -8.42
CA GLN A 158 -2.13 -9.09 -8.44
C GLN A 158 -3.01 -10.07 -7.68
N CYS A 159 -4.07 -9.53 -7.08
CA CYS A 159 -5.18 -10.28 -6.52
C CYS A 159 -6.46 -9.87 -7.24
N ILE A 160 -7.16 -10.81 -7.86
CA ILE A 160 -8.51 -10.59 -8.41
C ILE A 160 -9.48 -10.71 -7.25
N LEU A 161 -10.25 -9.65 -7.03
CA LEU A 161 -11.21 -9.58 -5.94
C LEU A 161 -12.49 -10.29 -6.34
N PRO A 162 -13.17 -10.96 -5.38
CA PRO A 162 -14.47 -11.55 -5.67
C PRO A 162 -15.46 -10.45 -6.08
N PRO A 163 -16.37 -10.72 -7.01
CA PRO A 163 -17.41 -9.77 -7.37
C PRO A 163 -18.22 -9.45 -6.10
N THR A 164 -18.46 -8.16 -5.87
CA THR A 164 -19.47 -7.76 -4.88
C THR A 164 -20.80 -8.35 -5.33
N VAL A 165 -21.36 -9.27 -4.56
CA VAL A 165 -22.72 -9.77 -4.81
C VAL A 165 -23.65 -8.58 -4.62
N ASP A 166 -24.14 -8.03 -5.74
CA ASP A 166 -25.16 -6.98 -5.70
C ASP A 166 -26.43 -7.63 -5.13
N SER A 167 -26.69 -7.37 -3.85
CA SER A 167 -27.88 -7.87 -3.14
C SER A 167 -29.19 -7.29 -3.71
N ARG A 168 -29.14 -6.56 -4.83
CA ARG A 168 -30.27 -5.94 -5.52
C ARG A 168 -30.77 -6.70 -6.75
N VAL A 169 -30.19 -7.86 -7.08
CA VAL A 169 -30.77 -8.73 -8.11
C VAL A 169 -31.62 -9.79 -7.41
N LYS A 170 -32.86 -9.45 -7.17
CA LYS A 170 -33.99 -10.38 -7.00
C LYS A 170 -34.95 -10.18 -8.12
#